data_66f6e2ff241a2c46c87fdd7035a1cb1c
#
_entry.id   66f6e2ff241a2c46c87fdd7035a1cb1c
#
_cell.length_a   1.000
_cell.length_b   1.000
_cell.length_c   1.000
_cell.angle_alpha   90.00
_cell.angle_beta   90.00
_cell.angle_gamma   90.00
#
_symmetry.space_group_name_H-M   'P 1'
#
loop_
_entity.id
_entity.type
_entity.pdbx_description
1 polymer ?
#
loop_
_entity_poly.entity_id
_entity_poly.type
_entity_poly.pdbx_seq_one_letter_code
_entity_poly.pdbx_strand_id
1 'polypeptide(L)'
;MSTESPAGPLDDIRVLELGQLIAGPFCGQLMGDLGAEVIKVEPPGAGDPMRGWGQGIPVWWSVIARNKKSITLNLREKDGQALLQRLVTHADVLIENFRPGTMERWGLDYPVLAALNPRLIMVRVSGFGQTGPYAQRAGYGSIGEAMGGIRYLAGDPDRPPSRVGLSIGDSLAATFACVGTLAALHSREKSGRGQVVDSAIYEAVLAMMESTIPEFTEGGTIRERSGAILPKIAPSNVYPTSDGEMIVMGANQDSVFARLCQAMGQESLAADERFRDHAQRGENQAELDALIEQWSSGFTADELLGILENHSVPAGRIYRAPEMLVDPHYAAREAIVAVPHKTFKNLKIQNVVPRLSETPGSIRWAGPELGEHNEEVFQRLLGMDDAELLDLHERGIV
;
A
#
# COMPACT_ATOMS: atom_id res chain seq x y z
N MET A 1 -26.35 -23.64 -11.39
CA MET A 1 -25.78 -23.48 -10.04
C MET A 1 -25.16 -22.08 -10.03
N SER A 2 -25.75 -21.14 -9.34
CA SER A 2 -25.16 -19.80 -9.12
C SER A 2 -23.90 -20.02 -8.29
N THR A 3 -22.74 -19.84 -8.90
CA THR A 3 -21.47 -19.76 -8.18
C THR A 3 -21.43 -18.41 -7.49
N GLU A 4 -22.11 -18.27 -6.37
CA GLU A 4 -21.83 -17.16 -5.45
C GLU A 4 -20.35 -17.32 -5.07
N SER A 5 -19.57 -16.27 -5.33
CA SER A 5 -18.21 -16.20 -4.83
C SER A 5 -18.25 -16.35 -3.32
N PRO A 6 -17.35 -17.15 -2.70
CA PRO A 6 -17.35 -17.29 -1.25
C PRO A 6 -17.31 -15.92 -0.60
N ALA A 7 -18.12 -15.74 0.44
CA ALA A 7 -18.14 -14.51 1.22
C ALA A 7 -16.74 -14.25 1.79
N GLY A 8 -16.25 -13.01 1.65
CA GLY A 8 -14.96 -12.65 2.22
C GLY A 8 -15.01 -12.59 3.75
N PRO A 9 -13.87 -12.54 4.44
CA PRO A 9 -13.84 -12.58 5.91
C PRO A 9 -14.43 -11.32 6.58
N LEU A 10 -14.77 -10.28 5.81
CA LEU A 10 -15.37 -9.03 6.28
C LEU A 10 -16.73 -8.74 5.61
N ASP A 11 -17.44 -9.75 5.15
CA ASP A 11 -18.72 -9.59 4.43
C ASP A 11 -19.87 -9.02 5.28
N ASP A 12 -19.74 -9.11 6.61
CA ASP A 12 -20.63 -8.51 7.59
C ASP A 12 -20.23 -7.08 8.01
N ILE A 13 -19.12 -6.54 7.49
CA ILE A 13 -18.58 -5.24 7.88
C ILE A 13 -18.93 -4.16 6.86
N ARG A 14 -19.49 -3.06 7.35
CA ARG A 14 -19.77 -1.86 6.53
C ARG A 14 -18.83 -0.71 6.88
N VAL A 15 -18.21 -0.16 5.84
CA VAL A 15 -17.24 0.93 5.92
C VAL A 15 -17.79 2.17 5.23
N LEU A 16 -17.81 3.30 5.92
CA LEU A 16 -17.97 4.63 5.32
C LEU A 16 -16.59 5.23 5.10
N GLU A 17 -16.24 5.48 3.85
CA GLU A 17 -14.94 6.04 3.50
C GLU A 17 -15.09 7.48 3.01
N LEU A 18 -14.65 8.44 3.83
CA LEU A 18 -14.64 9.88 3.51
C LEU A 18 -13.29 10.33 2.94
N GLY A 19 -12.27 9.48 3.06
CA GLY A 19 -10.89 9.79 2.67
C GLY A 19 -10.76 10.10 1.18
N GLN A 20 -9.70 10.81 0.81
CA GLN A 20 -9.39 11.19 -0.57
C GLN A 20 -7.99 10.76 -0.96
N LEU A 21 -7.75 10.64 -2.27
CA LEU A 21 -6.47 10.26 -2.87
C LEU A 21 -6.05 8.81 -2.49
N ILE A 22 -5.03 8.62 -1.62
CA ILE A 22 -4.40 7.32 -1.40
C ILE A 22 -4.57 6.81 0.03
N ALA A 23 -4.10 7.54 1.03
CA ALA A 23 -3.88 7.00 2.37
C ALA A 23 -5.15 6.44 3.05
N GLY A 24 -6.27 7.18 3.02
CA GLY A 24 -7.57 6.66 3.47
C GLY A 24 -8.15 5.63 2.48
N PRO A 25 -8.26 5.98 1.17
CA PRO A 25 -8.85 5.10 0.16
C PRO A 25 -8.17 3.74 -0.02
N PHE A 26 -6.86 3.63 0.18
CA PHE A 26 -6.17 2.34 0.12
C PHE A 26 -6.53 1.43 1.31
N CYS A 27 -6.75 2.01 2.51
CA CYS A 27 -7.29 1.25 3.64
C CYS A 27 -8.69 0.68 3.32
N GLY A 28 -9.59 1.52 2.77
CA GLY A 28 -10.92 1.06 2.33
C GLY A 28 -10.85 0.02 1.20
N GLN A 29 -9.90 0.15 0.26
CA GLN A 29 -9.66 -0.86 -0.77
C GLN A 29 -9.30 -2.21 -0.16
N LEU A 30 -8.34 -2.25 0.79
CA LEU A 30 -7.92 -3.50 1.45
C LEU A 30 -9.09 -4.17 2.19
N MET A 31 -9.93 -3.40 2.85
CA MET A 31 -11.13 -3.93 3.51
C MET A 31 -12.17 -4.43 2.50
N GLY A 32 -12.39 -3.69 1.41
CA GLY A 32 -13.28 -4.10 0.32
C GLY A 32 -12.82 -5.37 -0.39
N ASP A 33 -11.51 -5.52 -0.59
CA ASP A 33 -10.90 -6.73 -1.16
C ASP A 33 -11.11 -7.97 -0.28
N LEU A 34 -11.21 -7.77 1.04
CA LEU A 34 -11.53 -8.81 2.02
C LEU A 34 -13.04 -9.01 2.25
N GLY A 35 -13.90 -8.37 1.47
CA GLY A 35 -15.33 -8.61 1.47
C GLY A 35 -16.20 -7.49 2.05
N ALA A 36 -15.63 -6.53 2.79
CA ALA A 36 -16.41 -5.44 3.39
C ALA A 36 -17.25 -4.67 2.36
N GLU A 37 -18.43 -4.21 2.76
CA GLU A 37 -19.22 -3.24 2.00
C GLU A 37 -18.63 -1.84 2.23
N VAL A 38 -17.84 -1.36 1.28
CA VAL A 38 -17.22 -0.03 1.37
C VAL A 38 -18.05 0.99 0.61
N ILE A 39 -18.60 1.98 1.32
CA ILE A 39 -19.35 3.10 0.77
C ILE A 39 -18.41 4.31 0.76
N LYS A 40 -17.96 4.67 -0.41
CA LYS A 40 -17.13 5.84 -0.68
C LYS A 40 -18.00 7.07 -0.76
N VAL A 41 -17.78 8.02 0.13
CA VAL A 41 -18.47 9.31 0.17
C VAL A 41 -17.62 10.36 -0.54
N GLU A 42 -18.17 10.99 -1.56
CA GLU A 42 -17.48 11.96 -2.42
C GLU A 42 -18.22 13.31 -2.45
N PRO A 43 -17.53 14.44 -2.66
CA PRO A 43 -18.23 15.71 -2.88
C PRO A 43 -19.02 15.66 -4.21
N PRO A 44 -20.26 16.18 -4.25
CA PRO A 44 -21.04 16.26 -5.48
C PRO A 44 -20.29 17.02 -6.59
N GLY A 45 -20.48 16.61 -7.83
CA GLY A 45 -19.90 17.21 -9.02
C GLY A 45 -18.41 17.01 -9.20
N ALA A 46 -17.58 17.19 -8.18
CA ALA A 46 -16.14 17.09 -8.27
C ALA A 46 -15.60 15.66 -8.06
N GLY A 47 -16.16 14.91 -7.14
CA GLY A 47 -15.67 13.60 -6.73
C GLY A 47 -14.31 13.65 -6.03
N ASP A 48 -13.71 12.48 -5.88
CA ASP A 48 -12.34 12.34 -5.40
C ASP A 48 -11.34 12.80 -6.49
N PRO A 49 -10.35 13.66 -6.17
CA PRO A 49 -9.31 14.06 -7.14
C PRO A 49 -8.60 12.88 -7.82
N MET A 50 -8.58 11.70 -7.21
CA MET A 50 -8.01 10.48 -7.79
C MET A 50 -8.68 10.07 -9.12
N ARG A 51 -9.91 10.49 -9.38
CA ARG A 51 -10.63 10.21 -10.63
C ARG A 51 -9.89 10.74 -11.87
N GLY A 52 -9.11 11.81 -11.71
CA GLY A 52 -8.30 12.41 -12.78
C GLY A 52 -6.85 11.88 -12.87
N TRP A 53 -6.42 11.00 -11.97
CA TRP A 53 -5.02 10.60 -11.92
C TRP A 53 -4.67 9.47 -12.90
N GLY A 54 -3.51 9.62 -13.56
CA GLY A 54 -2.92 8.69 -14.52
C GLY A 54 -2.03 9.42 -15.52
N GLN A 55 -1.06 8.73 -16.10
CA GLN A 55 -0.21 9.28 -17.15
C GLN A 55 -0.92 9.17 -18.50
N GLY A 56 -1.77 10.15 -18.81
CA GLY A 56 -2.57 10.17 -20.03
C GLY A 56 -3.84 9.31 -20.02
N ILE A 57 -3.98 8.38 -19.08
CA ILE A 57 -5.15 7.50 -18.92
C ILE A 57 -5.53 7.48 -17.41
N PRO A 58 -6.75 7.88 -17.02
CA PRO A 58 -7.16 7.99 -15.61
C PRO A 58 -7.51 6.62 -15.01
N VAL A 59 -6.52 5.74 -14.84
CA VAL A 59 -6.73 4.36 -14.34
C VAL A 59 -6.60 4.20 -12.82
N TRP A 60 -6.08 5.20 -12.12
CA TRP A 60 -5.86 5.09 -10.68
C TRP A 60 -7.15 4.90 -9.89
N TRP A 61 -8.20 5.60 -10.28
CA TRP A 61 -9.51 5.45 -9.67
C TRP A 61 -10.04 4.01 -9.77
N SER A 62 -9.91 3.42 -10.97
CA SER A 62 -10.36 2.04 -11.22
C SER A 62 -9.71 1.01 -10.30
N VAL A 63 -8.47 1.27 -9.86
CA VAL A 63 -7.71 0.40 -8.96
C VAL A 63 -8.06 0.68 -7.50
N ILE A 64 -7.95 1.95 -7.05
CA ILE A 64 -8.08 2.30 -5.63
C ILE A 64 -9.53 2.28 -5.12
N ALA A 65 -10.48 2.49 -6.03
CA ALA A 65 -11.90 2.45 -5.73
C ALA A 65 -12.59 1.12 -6.07
N ARG A 66 -11.82 0.09 -6.44
CA ARG A 66 -12.37 -1.25 -6.66
C ARG A 66 -13.09 -1.77 -5.42
N ASN A 67 -14.13 -2.54 -5.62
CA ASN A 67 -14.99 -3.08 -4.55
C ASN A 67 -15.76 -2.05 -3.72
N LYS A 68 -15.77 -0.77 -4.13
CA LYS A 68 -16.48 0.30 -3.42
C LYS A 68 -17.77 0.69 -4.14
N LYS A 69 -18.74 1.15 -3.37
CA LYS A 69 -19.92 1.86 -3.84
C LYS A 69 -19.69 3.36 -3.71
N SER A 70 -19.94 4.13 -4.76
CA SER A 70 -19.79 5.59 -4.72
C SER A 70 -21.12 6.25 -4.41
N ILE A 71 -21.14 7.11 -3.39
CA ILE A 71 -22.22 8.06 -3.14
C ILE A 71 -21.65 9.48 -3.09
N THR A 72 -22.49 10.45 -3.41
CA THR A 72 -22.15 11.86 -3.27
C THR A 72 -22.77 12.43 -1.99
N LEU A 73 -22.00 13.27 -1.26
CA LEU A 73 -22.50 13.96 -0.08
C LEU A 73 -21.66 15.21 0.22
N ASN A 74 -22.33 16.36 0.28
CA ASN A 74 -21.67 17.64 0.57
C ASN A 74 -21.48 17.83 2.08
N LEU A 75 -20.35 17.39 2.63
CA LEU A 75 -20.04 17.52 4.06
C LEU A 75 -19.73 18.95 4.52
N ARG A 76 -19.69 19.92 3.60
CA ARG A 76 -19.58 21.34 3.97
C ARG A 76 -20.93 21.93 4.41
N GLU A 77 -22.02 21.31 4.00
CA GLU A 77 -23.39 21.70 4.32
C GLU A 77 -23.94 20.94 5.53
N LYS A 78 -24.75 21.61 6.34
CA LYS A 78 -25.35 21.02 7.56
C LYS A 78 -26.20 19.79 7.27
N ASP A 79 -26.95 19.82 6.18
CA ASP A 79 -27.80 18.70 5.78
C ASP A 79 -26.95 17.47 5.39
N GLY A 80 -25.81 17.70 4.68
CA GLY A 80 -24.86 16.64 4.37
C GLY A 80 -24.22 16.03 5.63
N GLN A 81 -23.87 16.87 6.61
CA GLN A 81 -23.37 16.41 7.90
C GLN A 81 -24.43 15.57 8.66
N ALA A 82 -25.68 16.01 8.67
CA ALA A 82 -26.79 15.28 9.30
C ALA A 82 -27.04 13.93 8.60
N LEU A 83 -26.94 13.87 7.27
CA LEU A 83 -27.06 12.62 6.53
C LEU A 83 -25.91 11.65 6.84
N LEU A 84 -24.67 12.14 6.96
CA LEU A 84 -23.56 11.30 7.39
C LEU A 84 -23.77 10.73 8.79
N GLN A 85 -24.27 11.53 9.75
CA GLN A 85 -24.60 11.06 11.10
C GLN A 85 -25.64 9.92 11.06
N ARG A 86 -26.65 10.01 10.18
CA ARG A 86 -27.62 8.92 9.97
C ARG A 86 -26.93 7.67 9.38
N LEU A 87 -26.07 7.81 8.38
CA LEU A 87 -25.33 6.69 7.79
C LEU A 87 -24.42 5.99 8.80
N VAL A 88 -23.81 6.75 9.71
CA VAL A 88 -22.91 6.20 10.77
C VAL A 88 -23.63 5.22 11.68
N THR A 89 -24.94 5.36 11.90
CA THR A 89 -25.72 4.40 12.72
C THR A 89 -25.79 3.00 12.09
N HIS A 90 -25.48 2.89 10.79
CA HIS A 90 -25.47 1.65 10.02
C HIS A 90 -24.06 1.18 9.66
N ALA A 91 -23.02 1.85 10.15
CA ALA A 91 -21.62 1.57 9.79
C ALA A 91 -20.83 0.95 10.95
N ASP A 92 -19.90 0.10 10.63
CA ASP A 92 -18.93 -0.48 11.57
C ASP A 92 -17.67 0.36 11.67
N VAL A 93 -17.23 0.89 10.53
CA VAL A 93 -15.99 1.63 10.38
C VAL A 93 -16.26 2.93 9.61
N LEU A 94 -15.63 4.01 10.04
CA LEU A 94 -15.54 5.26 9.29
C LEU A 94 -14.08 5.59 9.06
N ILE A 95 -13.67 5.76 7.79
CA ILE A 95 -12.29 6.10 7.40
C ILE A 95 -12.25 7.55 6.91
N GLU A 96 -11.34 8.35 7.48
CA GLU A 96 -11.08 9.71 7.00
C GLU A 96 -9.57 9.99 6.92
N ASN A 97 -9.16 10.90 6.06
CA ASN A 97 -7.79 11.41 5.99
C ASN A 97 -7.74 12.92 5.75
N PHE A 98 -8.70 13.63 6.33
CA PHE A 98 -8.70 15.09 6.33
C PHE A 98 -7.63 15.64 7.25
N ARG A 99 -7.33 16.90 7.08
CA ARG A 99 -6.48 17.62 8.03
C ARG A 99 -7.12 17.57 9.42
N PRO A 100 -6.38 17.22 10.48
CA PRO A 100 -6.90 17.20 11.85
C PRO A 100 -7.67 18.47 12.21
N GLY A 101 -8.78 18.33 12.94
CA GLY A 101 -9.71 19.42 13.25
C GLY A 101 -10.81 19.63 12.19
N THR A 102 -10.77 18.97 11.04
CA THR A 102 -11.81 19.12 10.02
C THR A 102 -13.11 18.45 10.43
N MET A 103 -13.06 17.22 10.88
CA MET A 103 -14.24 16.49 11.39
C MET A 103 -14.84 17.19 12.61
N GLU A 104 -14.01 17.73 13.49
CA GLU A 104 -14.42 18.51 14.66
C GLU A 104 -15.19 19.78 14.26
N ARG A 105 -14.69 20.53 13.28
CA ARG A 105 -15.40 21.73 12.77
C ARG A 105 -16.75 21.42 12.14
N TRP A 106 -16.91 20.21 11.60
CA TRP A 106 -18.15 19.74 11.02
C TRP A 106 -19.12 19.13 12.03
N GLY A 107 -18.70 18.98 13.32
CA GLY A 107 -19.49 18.29 14.34
C GLY A 107 -19.61 16.79 14.07
N LEU A 108 -18.58 16.21 13.48
CA LEU A 108 -18.46 14.80 13.08
C LEU A 108 -17.27 14.14 13.76
N ASP A 109 -16.84 14.67 14.91
CA ASP A 109 -15.76 14.09 15.71
C ASP A 109 -16.17 12.75 16.36
N TYR A 110 -15.20 12.01 16.83
CA TYR A 110 -15.46 10.67 17.38
C TYR A 110 -16.43 10.67 18.57
N PRO A 111 -16.35 11.59 19.56
CA PRO A 111 -17.33 11.66 20.64
C PRO A 111 -18.78 11.82 20.18
N VAL A 112 -19.01 12.67 19.17
CA VAL A 112 -20.35 12.87 18.60
C VAL A 112 -20.83 11.62 17.88
N LEU A 113 -19.99 11.03 17.02
CA LEU A 113 -20.36 9.85 16.25
C LEU A 113 -20.48 8.60 17.13
N ALA A 114 -19.64 8.44 18.14
CA ALA A 114 -19.71 7.34 19.10
C ALA A 114 -20.96 7.41 20.01
N ALA A 115 -21.50 8.61 20.25
CA ALA A 115 -22.78 8.75 20.94
C ALA A 115 -23.95 8.21 20.11
N LEU A 116 -23.87 8.30 18.78
CA LEU A 116 -24.88 7.74 17.85
C LEU A 116 -24.65 6.24 17.63
N ASN A 117 -23.41 5.81 17.55
CA ASN A 117 -23.02 4.41 17.35
C ASN A 117 -21.82 4.06 18.26
N PRO A 118 -22.04 3.53 19.47
CA PRO A 118 -20.97 3.18 20.40
C PRO A 118 -20.02 2.08 19.90
N ARG A 119 -20.41 1.34 18.85
CA ARG A 119 -19.60 0.30 18.23
C ARG A 119 -18.71 0.82 17.08
N LEU A 120 -18.86 2.09 16.69
CA LEU A 120 -18.14 2.68 15.57
C LEU A 120 -16.64 2.68 15.80
N ILE A 121 -15.87 2.22 14.82
CA ILE A 121 -14.42 2.38 14.75
C ILE A 121 -14.14 3.54 13.80
N MET A 122 -13.46 4.59 14.28
CA MET A 122 -13.07 5.74 13.46
C MET A 122 -11.60 5.68 13.13
N VAL A 123 -11.28 5.47 11.84
CA VAL A 123 -9.91 5.38 11.32
C VAL A 123 -9.50 6.74 10.76
N ARG A 124 -8.45 7.31 11.34
CA ARG A 124 -7.96 8.65 11.01
C ARG A 124 -6.53 8.58 10.48
N VAL A 125 -6.36 8.75 9.17
CA VAL A 125 -5.04 8.73 8.54
C VAL A 125 -4.57 10.15 8.27
N SER A 126 -3.39 10.52 8.77
CA SER A 126 -2.88 11.89 8.60
C SER A 126 -1.35 11.93 8.47
N GLY A 127 -0.79 13.06 8.10
CA GLY A 127 0.65 13.21 7.93
C GLY A 127 1.42 13.00 9.24
N PHE A 128 0.90 13.55 10.37
CA PHE A 128 1.61 13.65 11.64
C PHE A 128 0.85 13.09 12.84
N GLY A 129 -0.29 12.41 12.63
CA GLY A 129 -1.18 11.94 13.70
C GLY A 129 -2.16 13.02 14.18
N GLN A 130 -3.08 12.63 15.06
CA GLN A 130 -4.14 13.50 15.57
C GLN A 130 -3.66 14.37 16.76
N THR A 131 -2.52 14.06 17.34
CA THR A 131 -1.96 14.72 18.54
C THR A 131 -0.53 15.19 18.29
N GLY A 132 0.02 15.91 19.24
CA GLY A 132 1.39 16.42 19.18
C GLY A 132 1.53 17.77 18.46
N PRO A 133 2.74 18.38 18.52
CA PRO A 133 2.95 19.76 18.08
C PRO A 133 2.82 19.96 16.56
N TYR A 134 2.86 18.88 15.78
CA TYR A 134 2.76 18.93 14.31
C TYR A 134 1.41 18.49 13.75
N ALA A 135 0.48 18.04 14.59
CA ALA A 135 -0.82 17.52 14.14
C ALA A 135 -1.55 18.47 13.18
N GLN A 136 -1.46 19.79 13.40
CA GLN A 136 -2.12 20.80 12.57
C GLN A 136 -1.32 21.21 11.33
N ARG A 137 -0.10 20.69 11.12
CA ARG A 137 0.69 21.01 9.92
C ARG A 137 0.11 20.32 8.69
N ALA A 138 0.28 20.99 7.54
CA ALA A 138 0.01 20.35 6.26
C ALA A 138 1.03 19.22 6.02
N GLY A 139 0.54 18.03 5.69
CA GLY A 139 1.39 16.87 5.40
C GLY A 139 0.78 16.05 4.26
N TYR A 140 1.66 15.56 3.39
CA TYR A 140 1.35 14.58 2.35
C TYR A 140 2.33 13.42 2.47
N GLY A 141 2.11 12.34 1.73
CA GLY A 141 2.94 11.13 1.75
C GLY A 141 4.43 11.43 1.68
N SER A 142 4.87 12.30 0.76
CA SER A 142 6.28 12.67 0.60
C SER A 142 6.90 13.38 1.81
N ILE A 143 6.11 14.12 2.58
CA ILE A 143 6.57 14.77 3.82
C ILE A 143 6.71 13.74 4.94
N GLY A 144 5.75 12.81 5.05
CA GLY A 144 5.82 11.68 5.98
C GLY A 144 6.99 10.74 5.66
N GLU A 145 7.25 10.45 4.38
CA GLU A 145 8.44 9.71 3.92
C GLU A 145 9.75 10.37 4.36
N ALA A 146 9.83 11.70 4.27
CA ALA A 146 11.01 12.44 4.67
C ALA A 146 11.20 12.44 6.19
N MET A 147 10.15 12.68 6.96
CA MET A 147 10.20 12.69 8.42
C MET A 147 10.39 11.29 9.00
N GLY A 148 9.79 10.26 8.39
CA GLY A 148 9.94 8.86 8.81
C GLY A 148 11.29 8.23 8.46
N GLY A 149 12.12 8.89 7.63
CA GLY A 149 13.50 8.50 7.37
C GLY A 149 13.77 7.80 6.04
N ILE A 150 12.78 7.14 5.42
CA ILE A 150 13.01 6.35 4.19
C ILE A 150 13.57 7.20 3.04
N ARG A 151 13.15 8.48 2.96
CA ARG A 151 13.66 9.40 1.95
C ARG A 151 15.17 9.66 2.10
N TYR A 152 15.69 9.69 3.32
CA TYR A 152 17.11 9.89 3.56
C TYR A 152 17.95 8.70 3.07
N LEU A 153 17.43 7.47 3.18
CA LEU A 153 18.13 6.24 2.81
C LEU A 153 17.97 5.85 1.33
N ALA A 154 16.99 6.44 0.61
CA ALA A 154 16.75 6.08 -0.77
C ALA A 154 17.65 6.85 -1.74
N GLY A 155 18.36 6.11 -2.62
CA GLY A 155 19.18 6.66 -3.69
C GLY A 155 20.68 6.44 -3.53
N ASP A 156 21.45 6.97 -4.47
CA ASP A 156 22.90 6.88 -4.50
C ASP A 156 23.54 7.81 -3.44
N PRO A 157 24.70 7.43 -2.87
CA PRO A 157 25.34 8.20 -1.80
C PRO A 157 25.78 9.61 -2.24
N ASP A 158 26.17 9.77 -3.48
CA ASP A 158 26.71 11.02 -4.08
C ASP A 158 25.63 11.87 -4.78
N ARG A 159 24.36 11.49 -4.68
CA ARG A 159 23.20 12.21 -5.24
C ARG A 159 22.25 12.69 -4.16
N PRO A 160 21.39 13.68 -4.44
CA PRO A 160 20.30 14.03 -3.54
C PRO A 160 19.39 12.82 -3.23
N PRO A 161 18.78 12.77 -2.04
CA PRO A 161 17.84 11.70 -1.67
C PRO A 161 16.75 11.48 -2.72
N SER A 162 16.56 10.24 -3.13
CA SER A 162 15.60 9.85 -4.17
C SER A 162 14.24 9.48 -3.60
N ARG A 163 13.21 9.60 -4.43
CA ARG A 163 11.90 9.02 -4.14
C ARG A 163 11.91 7.53 -4.50
N VAL A 164 11.18 6.71 -3.76
CA VAL A 164 11.00 5.27 -4.06
C VAL A 164 10.18 5.04 -5.36
N GLY A 165 9.62 6.08 -5.97
CA GLY A 165 8.86 5.98 -7.21
C GLY A 165 7.37 5.66 -7.03
N LEU A 166 6.95 5.25 -5.84
CA LEU A 166 5.57 5.01 -5.43
C LEU A 166 5.19 5.94 -4.27
N SER A 167 3.89 6.02 -3.94
CA SER A 167 3.39 6.70 -2.74
C SER A 167 3.48 5.76 -1.53
N ILE A 168 4.72 5.36 -1.22
CA ILE A 168 4.96 4.30 -0.23
C ILE A 168 4.53 4.72 1.18
N GLY A 169 4.71 5.99 1.56
CA GLY A 169 4.29 6.50 2.86
C GLY A 169 2.78 6.42 3.04
N ASP A 170 2.00 6.84 2.04
CA ASP A 170 0.54 6.73 2.06
C ASP A 170 0.09 5.26 2.12
N SER A 171 0.72 4.38 1.33
CA SER A 171 0.38 2.97 1.29
C SER A 171 0.70 2.25 2.60
N LEU A 172 1.83 2.56 3.24
CA LEU A 172 2.18 2.02 4.56
C LEU A 172 1.19 2.48 5.63
N ALA A 173 0.88 3.78 5.67
CA ALA A 173 -0.10 4.31 6.63
C ALA A 173 -1.47 3.65 6.47
N ALA A 174 -1.93 3.46 5.24
CA ALA A 174 -3.18 2.77 4.94
C ALA A 174 -3.15 1.29 5.36
N THR A 175 -2.02 0.60 5.15
CA THR A 175 -1.84 -0.80 5.55
C THR A 175 -1.87 -0.93 7.08
N PHE A 176 -1.14 -0.08 7.81
CA PHE A 176 -1.19 -0.07 9.28
C PHE A 176 -2.57 0.36 9.81
N ALA A 177 -3.25 1.29 9.13
CA ALA A 177 -4.63 1.65 9.44
C ALA A 177 -5.58 0.45 9.28
N CYS A 178 -5.43 -0.35 8.22
CA CYS A 178 -6.19 -1.58 8.03
C CYS A 178 -5.90 -2.61 9.13
N VAL A 179 -4.63 -2.86 9.45
CA VAL A 179 -4.22 -3.75 10.56
C VAL A 179 -4.82 -3.27 11.89
N GLY A 180 -4.71 -1.97 12.19
CA GLY A 180 -5.31 -1.36 13.38
C GLY A 180 -6.83 -1.52 13.40
N THR A 181 -7.50 -1.38 12.25
CA THR A 181 -8.94 -1.57 12.12
C THR A 181 -9.35 -3.01 12.41
N LEU A 182 -8.64 -3.99 11.85
CA LEU A 182 -8.89 -5.41 12.13
C LEU A 182 -8.70 -5.76 13.62
N ALA A 183 -7.66 -5.21 14.25
CA ALA A 183 -7.44 -5.35 15.69
C ALA A 183 -8.55 -4.69 16.51
N ALA A 184 -9.03 -3.51 16.09
CA ALA A 184 -10.13 -2.81 16.73
C ALA A 184 -11.47 -3.55 16.59
N LEU A 185 -11.75 -4.15 15.41
CA LEU A 185 -12.90 -5.03 15.19
C LEU A 185 -12.86 -6.23 16.13
N HIS A 186 -11.71 -6.91 16.22
CA HIS A 186 -11.55 -8.03 17.16
C HIS A 186 -11.74 -7.62 18.64
N SER A 187 -11.20 -6.46 19.03
CA SER A 187 -11.40 -5.91 20.40
C SER A 187 -12.87 -5.57 20.67
N ARG A 188 -13.57 -5.03 19.65
CA ARG A 188 -14.98 -4.66 19.72
C ARG A 188 -15.89 -5.86 20.01
N GLU A 189 -15.58 -7.02 19.47
CA GLU A 189 -16.36 -8.23 19.72
C GLU A 189 -16.36 -8.65 21.22
N LYS A 190 -15.29 -8.30 21.92
CA LYS A 190 -15.17 -8.58 23.38
C LYS A 190 -15.75 -7.44 24.24
N SER A 191 -15.53 -6.20 23.85
CA SER A 191 -15.86 -5.01 24.63
C SER A 191 -17.23 -4.43 24.34
N GLY A 192 -17.83 -4.75 23.17
CA GLY A 192 -19.03 -4.11 22.64
C GLY A 192 -18.81 -2.65 22.19
N ARG A 193 -17.58 -2.12 22.25
CA ARG A 193 -17.27 -0.71 22.00
C ARG A 193 -16.23 -0.55 20.87
N GLY A 194 -16.49 0.45 20.00
CA GLY A 194 -15.52 0.93 19.03
C GLY A 194 -14.44 1.81 19.65
N GLN A 195 -13.54 2.32 18.80
CA GLN A 195 -12.43 3.19 19.19
C GLN A 195 -11.90 3.98 18.01
N VAL A 196 -11.01 4.94 18.27
CA VAL A 196 -10.23 5.61 17.24
C VAL A 196 -9.00 4.77 16.89
N VAL A 197 -8.72 4.66 15.59
CA VAL A 197 -7.44 4.18 15.04
C VAL A 197 -6.76 5.38 14.40
N ASP A 198 -5.69 5.87 15.02
CA ASP A 198 -4.87 7.00 14.53
C ASP A 198 -3.63 6.44 13.82
N SER A 199 -3.49 6.71 12.52
CA SER A 199 -2.38 6.23 11.71
C SER A 199 -1.66 7.41 11.06
N ALA A 200 -0.46 7.74 11.57
CA ALA A 200 0.36 8.79 11.01
C ALA A 200 1.30 8.25 9.93
N ILE A 201 1.42 8.97 8.81
CA ILE A 201 2.27 8.54 7.68
C ILE A 201 3.73 8.41 8.12
N TYR A 202 4.26 9.39 8.88
CA TYR A 202 5.66 9.32 9.32
C TYR A 202 5.95 8.16 10.27
N GLU A 203 4.99 7.79 11.15
CA GLU A 203 5.12 6.66 12.07
C GLU A 203 5.07 5.33 11.32
N ALA A 204 4.19 5.21 10.33
CA ALA A 204 4.11 4.05 9.48
C ALA A 204 5.41 3.82 8.69
N VAL A 205 6.03 4.89 8.20
CA VAL A 205 7.34 4.84 7.57
C VAL A 205 8.43 4.48 8.59
N LEU A 206 8.44 5.13 9.77
CA LEU A 206 9.42 4.85 10.82
C LEU A 206 9.37 3.39 11.29
N ALA A 207 8.19 2.80 11.37
CA ALA A 207 8.02 1.39 11.74
C ALA A 207 8.73 0.41 10.77
N MET A 208 9.02 0.84 9.54
CA MET A 208 9.74 0.05 8.53
C MET A 208 11.24 0.32 8.50
N MET A 209 11.76 1.23 9.36
CA MET A 209 13.16 1.66 9.32
C MET A 209 14.12 0.72 10.06
N GLU A 210 13.70 -0.52 10.30
CA GLU A 210 14.52 -1.57 10.90
C GLU A 210 15.23 -1.13 12.19
N SER A 211 16.56 -1.31 12.28
CA SER A 211 17.40 -0.98 13.42
C SER A 211 18.03 0.42 13.38
N THR A 212 17.58 1.29 12.48
CA THR A 212 18.20 2.61 12.26
C THR A 212 18.29 3.46 13.54
N ILE A 213 17.25 3.41 14.40
CA ILE A 213 17.26 4.16 15.65
C ILE A 213 18.24 3.56 16.68
N PRO A 214 18.19 2.26 17.02
CA PRO A 214 19.16 1.69 17.98
C PRO A 214 20.61 1.70 17.45
N GLU A 215 20.85 1.60 16.14
CA GLU A 215 22.20 1.78 15.58
C GLU A 215 22.79 3.14 15.93
N PHE A 216 21.95 4.19 15.92
CA PHE A 216 22.40 5.53 16.30
C PHE A 216 22.52 5.69 17.84
N THR A 217 21.50 5.27 18.59
CA THR A 217 21.47 5.51 20.07
C THR A 217 22.54 4.73 20.79
N GLU A 218 22.84 3.50 20.36
CA GLU A 218 23.82 2.62 21.02
C GLU A 218 25.20 2.67 20.39
N GLY A 219 25.27 2.86 19.05
CA GLY A 219 26.53 2.80 18.28
C GLY A 219 26.98 4.14 17.70
N GLY A 220 26.16 5.19 17.75
CA GLY A 220 26.44 6.49 17.11
C GLY A 220 26.42 6.41 15.56
N THR A 221 25.95 5.29 14.99
CA THR A 221 25.95 5.07 13.55
C THR A 221 24.78 5.77 12.87
N ILE A 222 25.07 6.64 11.94
CA ILE A 222 24.05 7.19 11.03
C ILE A 222 24.09 6.33 9.76
N ARG A 223 22.98 5.63 9.46
CA ARG A 223 22.85 4.86 8.23
C ARG A 223 22.71 5.82 7.05
N GLU A 224 23.59 5.71 6.07
CA GLU A 224 23.64 6.56 4.88
C GLU A 224 23.02 5.85 3.66
N ARG A 225 22.79 6.61 2.58
CA ARG A 225 22.39 6.06 1.29
C ARG A 225 23.49 5.15 0.75
N SER A 226 23.11 4.03 0.17
CA SER A 226 24.03 3.02 -0.33
C SER A 226 23.73 2.56 -1.77
N GLY A 227 22.83 3.21 -2.47
CA GLY A 227 22.44 2.80 -3.82
C GLY A 227 21.75 1.44 -3.83
N ALA A 228 22.27 0.52 -4.62
CA ALA A 228 21.71 -0.82 -4.79
C ALA A 228 22.22 -1.84 -3.77
N ILE A 229 23.20 -1.49 -2.95
CA ILE A 229 23.81 -2.42 -1.98
C ILE A 229 23.19 -2.29 -0.60
N LEU A 230 23.28 -3.38 0.18
CA LEU A 230 23.16 -3.35 1.62
C LEU A 230 24.58 -3.32 2.21
N PRO A 231 25.00 -2.24 2.88
CA PRO A 231 26.38 -2.08 3.34
C PRO A 231 26.81 -3.22 4.26
N LYS A 232 28.02 -3.74 4.02
CA LYS A 232 28.62 -4.86 4.76
C LYS A 232 27.89 -6.20 4.64
N ILE A 233 26.94 -6.32 3.73
CA ILE A 233 26.21 -7.55 3.43
C ILE A 233 26.51 -7.94 1.98
N ALA A 234 27.60 -8.69 1.75
CA ALA A 234 28.09 -8.98 0.42
C ALA A 234 28.22 -10.49 0.12
N PRO A 235 28.01 -10.88 -1.17
CA PRO A 235 27.42 -10.06 -2.22
C PRO A 235 25.89 -9.95 -2.09
N SER A 236 25.38 -8.73 -2.21
CA SER A 236 23.96 -8.42 -2.30
C SER A 236 23.83 -7.11 -3.08
N ASN A 237 23.66 -7.20 -4.40
CA ASN A 237 23.73 -6.06 -5.31
C ASN A 237 22.98 -6.32 -6.61
N VAL A 238 22.96 -5.32 -7.48
CA VAL A 238 22.48 -5.37 -8.86
C VAL A 238 23.66 -5.44 -9.80
N TYR A 239 23.66 -6.42 -10.70
CA TYR A 239 24.77 -6.66 -11.63
C TYR A 239 24.33 -6.57 -13.09
N PRO A 240 25.12 -5.94 -13.98
CA PRO A 240 24.80 -5.80 -15.39
C PRO A 240 25.01 -7.12 -16.14
N THR A 241 24.33 -7.25 -17.28
CA THR A 241 24.43 -8.37 -18.22
C THR A 241 24.84 -7.88 -19.62
N SER A 242 25.28 -8.77 -20.49
CA SER A 242 25.77 -8.44 -21.82
C SER A 242 24.70 -7.88 -22.77
N ASP A 243 23.44 -8.18 -22.50
CA ASP A 243 22.26 -7.68 -23.24
C ASP A 243 21.70 -6.36 -22.71
N GLY A 244 22.41 -5.74 -21.77
CA GLY A 244 22.06 -4.43 -21.20
C GLY A 244 20.94 -4.48 -20.16
N GLU A 245 20.57 -5.67 -19.68
CA GLU A 245 19.69 -5.82 -18.54
C GLU A 245 20.45 -5.81 -17.20
N MET A 246 19.73 -5.85 -16.11
CA MET A 246 20.26 -5.89 -14.75
C MET A 246 19.58 -7.01 -13.98
N ILE A 247 20.35 -7.77 -13.20
CA ILE A 247 19.83 -8.77 -12.28
C ILE A 247 20.17 -8.41 -10.83
N VAL A 248 19.29 -8.76 -9.91
CA VAL A 248 19.56 -8.74 -8.47
C VAL A 248 20.12 -10.10 -8.06
N MET A 249 21.20 -10.12 -7.29
CA MET A 249 21.78 -11.34 -6.75
C MET A 249 22.06 -11.16 -5.25
N GLY A 250 21.68 -12.17 -4.45
CA GLY A 250 21.95 -12.22 -3.02
C GLY A 250 22.67 -13.51 -2.62
N ALA A 251 23.99 -13.46 -2.41
CA ALA A 251 24.79 -14.61 -2.04
C ALA A 251 25.64 -14.35 -0.79
N ASN A 252 25.10 -13.61 0.16
CA ASN A 252 25.81 -13.15 1.35
C ASN A 252 26.06 -14.21 2.44
N GLN A 253 25.35 -15.35 2.42
CA GLN A 253 25.64 -16.48 3.31
C GLN A 253 26.84 -17.27 2.78
N ASP A 254 27.74 -17.77 3.67
CA ASP A 254 28.98 -18.47 3.28
C ASP A 254 28.71 -19.65 2.35
N SER A 255 27.69 -20.46 2.64
CA SER A 255 27.31 -21.60 1.79
C SER A 255 26.76 -21.19 0.42
N VAL A 256 26.07 -20.04 0.33
CA VAL A 256 25.56 -19.51 -0.94
C VAL A 256 26.71 -18.88 -1.73
N PHE A 257 27.61 -18.18 -1.05
CA PHE A 257 28.81 -17.61 -1.67
C PHE A 257 29.72 -18.70 -2.29
N ALA A 258 29.93 -19.82 -1.57
CA ALA A 258 30.68 -20.95 -2.13
C ALA A 258 30.02 -21.47 -3.43
N ARG A 259 28.71 -21.56 -3.51
CA ARG A 259 28.00 -21.97 -4.74
C ARG A 259 28.09 -20.91 -5.85
N LEU A 260 28.11 -19.63 -5.49
CA LEU A 260 28.40 -18.56 -6.46
C LEU A 260 29.81 -18.69 -7.03
N CYS A 261 30.82 -18.95 -6.20
CA CYS A 261 32.19 -19.18 -6.67
C CYS A 261 32.28 -20.36 -7.63
N GLN A 262 31.53 -21.44 -7.37
CA GLN A 262 31.41 -22.58 -8.30
C GLN A 262 30.74 -22.16 -9.61
N ALA A 263 29.65 -21.41 -9.56
CA ALA A 263 28.96 -20.89 -10.73
C ALA A 263 29.87 -20.00 -11.61
N MET A 264 30.75 -19.23 -10.95
CA MET A 264 31.76 -18.39 -11.62
C MET A 264 32.96 -19.19 -12.18
N GLY A 265 33.14 -20.47 -11.82
CA GLY A 265 34.34 -21.24 -12.12
C GLY A 265 35.56 -20.72 -11.36
N GLN A 266 35.38 -20.06 -10.23
CA GLN A 266 36.42 -19.43 -9.41
C GLN A 266 36.31 -19.91 -7.95
N GLU A 267 36.34 -21.21 -7.75
CA GLU A 267 36.11 -21.86 -6.44
C GLU A 267 37.12 -21.39 -5.37
N SER A 268 38.33 -20.98 -5.79
CA SER A 268 39.36 -20.45 -4.88
C SER A 268 38.95 -19.15 -4.17
N LEU A 269 38.02 -18.38 -4.73
CA LEU A 269 37.53 -17.16 -4.07
C LEU A 269 36.86 -17.45 -2.72
N ALA A 270 36.22 -18.62 -2.56
CA ALA A 270 35.62 -18.99 -1.29
C ALA A 270 36.62 -19.20 -0.15
N ALA A 271 37.87 -19.45 -0.48
CA ALA A 271 39.00 -19.61 0.46
C ALA A 271 39.94 -18.39 0.52
N ASP A 272 39.70 -17.38 -0.31
CA ASP A 272 40.48 -16.15 -0.31
C ASP A 272 40.29 -15.39 0.99
N GLU A 273 41.37 -14.93 1.61
CA GLU A 273 41.33 -14.21 2.89
C GLU A 273 40.41 -12.98 2.88
N ARG A 274 40.26 -12.33 1.72
CA ARG A 274 39.36 -11.17 1.53
C ARG A 274 37.89 -11.54 1.54
N PHE A 275 37.51 -12.80 1.23
CA PHE A 275 36.13 -13.22 0.98
C PHE A 275 35.66 -14.45 1.76
N ARG A 276 36.56 -15.06 2.56
CA ARG A 276 36.38 -16.37 3.23
C ARG A 276 35.16 -16.46 4.14
N ASP A 277 34.71 -15.35 4.71
CA ASP A 277 33.57 -15.28 5.61
C ASP A 277 32.74 -14.01 5.36
N HIS A 278 31.55 -13.96 5.97
CA HIS A 278 30.60 -12.85 5.80
C HIS A 278 31.21 -11.48 6.15
N ALA A 279 31.99 -11.41 7.24
CA ALA A 279 32.60 -10.16 7.70
C ALA A 279 33.66 -9.65 6.70
N GLN A 280 34.53 -10.55 6.22
CA GLN A 280 35.56 -10.20 5.25
C GLN A 280 34.97 -9.78 3.90
N ARG A 281 33.92 -10.44 3.43
CA ARG A 281 33.18 -10.00 2.23
C ARG A 281 32.57 -8.63 2.42
N GLY A 282 32.00 -8.35 3.59
CA GLY A 282 31.43 -7.04 3.90
C GLY A 282 32.47 -5.91 3.88
N GLU A 283 33.69 -6.15 4.39
CA GLU A 283 34.74 -5.15 4.36
C GLU A 283 35.35 -4.96 2.95
N ASN A 284 35.36 -6.03 2.12
CA ASN A 284 35.88 -6.00 0.75
C ASN A 284 34.74 -5.98 -0.30
N GLN A 285 33.56 -5.46 0.04
CA GLN A 285 32.37 -5.52 -0.79
C GLN A 285 32.59 -4.95 -2.20
N ALA A 286 33.22 -3.79 -2.33
CA ALA A 286 33.42 -3.13 -3.61
C ALA A 286 34.32 -3.96 -4.56
N GLU A 287 35.34 -4.61 -4.02
CA GLU A 287 36.23 -5.48 -4.81
C GLU A 287 35.52 -6.76 -5.26
N LEU A 288 34.73 -7.36 -4.36
CA LEU A 288 33.92 -8.54 -4.68
C LEU A 288 32.86 -8.23 -5.73
N ASP A 289 32.17 -7.11 -5.59
CA ASP A 289 31.16 -6.67 -6.55
C ASP A 289 31.75 -6.43 -7.93
N ALA A 290 32.97 -5.84 -8.02
CA ALA A 290 33.66 -5.65 -9.29
C ALA A 290 34.02 -6.98 -9.99
N LEU A 291 34.44 -8.01 -9.23
CA LEU A 291 34.70 -9.34 -9.77
C LEU A 291 33.43 -10.01 -10.31
N ILE A 292 32.34 -9.88 -9.59
CA ILE A 292 31.04 -10.42 -10.00
C ILE A 292 30.51 -9.68 -11.22
N GLU A 293 30.61 -8.34 -11.26
CA GLU A 293 30.20 -7.51 -12.40
C GLU A 293 30.98 -7.88 -13.67
N GLN A 294 32.30 -8.07 -13.58
CA GLN A 294 33.12 -8.51 -14.70
C GLN A 294 32.65 -9.86 -15.25
N TRP A 295 32.29 -10.80 -14.36
CA TRP A 295 31.81 -12.12 -14.75
C TRP A 295 30.40 -12.06 -15.35
N SER A 296 29.46 -11.37 -14.68
CA SER A 296 28.06 -11.29 -15.08
C SER A 296 27.85 -10.60 -16.44
N SER A 297 28.67 -9.58 -16.74
CA SER A 297 28.66 -8.86 -18.01
C SER A 297 29.03 -9.73 -19.22
N GLY A 298 29.57 -10.94 -19.01
CA GLY A 298 29.85 -11.92 -20.04
C GLY A 298 28.64 -12.72 -20.54
N PHE A 299 27.49 -12.63 -19.88
CA PHE A 299 26.30 -13.44 -20.15
C PHE A 299 25.07 -12.57 -20.38
N THR A 300 24.14 -13.05 -21.19
CA THR A 300 22.77 -12.50 -21.21
C THR A 300 22.08 -12.78 -19.88
N ALA A 301 21.02 -12.03 -19.57
CA ALA A 301 20.28 -12.23 -18.34
C ALA A 301 19.69 -13.65 -18.22
N ASP A 302 19.20 -14.24 -19.31
CA ASP A 302 18.68 -15.62 -19.31
C ASP A 302 19.77 -16.66 -19.05
N GLU A 303 20.92 -16.54 -19.70
CA GLU A 303 22.07 -17.45 -19.49
C GLU A 303 22.56 -17.37 -18.04
N LEU A 304 22.71 -16.15 -17.53
CA LEU A 304 23.20 -15.92 -16.16
C LEU A 304 22.23 -16.46 -15.11
N LEU A 305 20.93 -16.20 -15.26
CA LEU A 305 19.92 -16.74 -14.35
C LEU A 305 19.87 -18.27 -14.39
N GLY A 306 20.00 -18.89 -15.56
CA GLY A 306 20.10 -20.35 -15.69
C GLY A 306 21.32 -20.93 -14.97
N ILE A 307 22.48 -20.28 -15.07
CA ILE A 307 23.72 -20.69 -14.35
C ILE A 307 23.49 -20.60 -12.84
N LEU A 308 22.93 -19.47 -12.35
CA LEU A 308 22.71 -19.23 -10.92
C LEU A 308 21.67 -20.20 -10.32
N GLU A 309 20.59 -20.48 -11.05
CA GLU A 309 19.56 -21.45 -10.66
C GLU A 309 20.16 -22.86 -10.52
N ASN A 310 20.94 -23.32 -11.48
CA ASN A 310 21.61 -24.63 -11.44
C ASN A 310 22.55 -24.79 -10.23
N HIS A 311 23.09 -23.68 -9.71
CA HIS A 311 23.91 -23.65 -8.51
C HIS A 311 23.14 -23.25 -7.23
N SER A 312 21.80 -23.09 -7.33
CA SER A 312 20.95 -22.66 -6.21
C SER A 312 21.42 -21.34 -5.56
N VAL A 313 21.85 -20.38 -6.39
CA VAL A 313 22.20 -19.02 -5.97
C VAL A 313 20.97 -18.12 -6.18
N PRO A 314 20.44 -17.45 -5.14
CA PRO A 314 19.30 -16.55 -5.27
C PRO A 314 19.59 -15.36 -6.18
N ALA A 315 18.86 -15.27 -7.27
CA ALA A 315 18.95 -14.17 -8.24
C ALA A 315 17.61 -13.96 -8.93
N GLY A 316 17.42 -12.77 -9.51
CA GLY A 316 16.21 -12.45 -10.24
C GLY A 316 16.34 -11.21 -11.13
N ARG A 317 15.49 -11.13 -12.16
CA ARG A 317 15.36 -9.93 -12.97
C ARG A 317 14.70 -8.79 -12.20
N ILE A 318 15.00 -7.57 -12.59
CA ILE A 318 14.25 -6.39 -12.17
C ILE A 318 13.07 -6.23 -13.13
N TYR A 319 11.88 -6.62 -12.71
CA TYR A 319 10.69 -6.64 -13.53
C TYR A 319 10.07 -5.24 -13.73
N ARG A 320 9.70 -4.98 -14.98
CA ARG A 320 8.79 -3.90 -15.39
C ARG A 320 7.41 -4.52 -15.68
N ALA A 321 6.40 -3.70 -15.91
CA ALA A 321 5.05 -4.20 -16.19
C ALA A 321 4.94 -5.19 -17.38
N PRO A 322 5.65 -5.03 -18.51
CA PRO A 322 5.62 -6.02 -19.59
C PRO A 322 6.06 -7.41 -19.14
N GLU A 323 7.14 -7.52 -18.38
CA GLU A 323 7.67 -8.81 -17.91
C GLU A 323 6.69 -9.47 -16.92
N MET A 324 6.11 -8.69 -15.99
CA MET A 324 5.10 -9.18 -15.04
C MET A 324 3.87 -9.80 -15.74
N LEU A 325 3.50 -9.26 -16.92
CA LEU A 325 2.31 -9.69 -17.67
C LEU A 325 2.49 -11.01 -18.41
N VAL A 326 3.71 -11.44 -18.66
CA VAL A 326 4.03 -12.67 -19.42
C VAL A 326 4.69 -13.74 -18.57
N ASP A 327 5.08 -13.42 -17.34
CA ASP A 327 5.77 -14.32 -16.42
C ASP A 327 4.85 -15.47 -15.99
N PRO A 328 5.27 -16.75 -16.14
CA PRO A 328 4.44 -17.90 -15.80
C PRO A 328 4.13 -18.03 -14.31
N HIS A 329 4.98 -17.51 -13.41
CA HIS A 329 4.72 -17.53 -11.98
C HIS A 329 3.62 -16.53 -11.60
N TYR A 330 3.62 -15.32 -12.20
CA TYR A 330 2.52 -14.36 -12.06
C TYR A 330 1.20 -14.96 -12.57
N ALA A 331 1.23 -15.69 -13.69
CA ALA A 331 0.05 -16.37 -14.24
C ALA A 331 -0.43 -17.50 -13.30
N ALA A 332 0.46 -18.39 -12.87
CA ALA A 332 0.14 -19.50 -11.97
C ALA A 332 -0.38 -19.05 -10.59
N ARG A 333 0.13 -17.90 -10.12
CA ARG A 333 -0.31 -17.26 -8.89
C ARG A 333 -1.52 -16.34 -9.09
N GLU A 334 -2.00 -16.15 -10.32
CA GLU A 334 -3.04 -15.15 -10.62
C GLU A 334 -2.74 -13.79 -9.97
N ALA A 335 -1.47 -13.38 -9.98
CA ALA A 335 -1.04 -12.15 -9.31
C ALA A 335 -1.60 -10.89 -10.01
N ILE A 336 -1.95 -11.03 -11.29
CA ILE A 336 -2.62 -10.00 -12.10
C ILE A 336 -3.88 -10.62 -12.67
N VAL A 337 -5.01 -9.94 -12.49
CA VAL A 337 -6.32 -10.39 -12.98
C VAL A 337 -6.92 -9.37 -13.93
N ALA A 338 -7.82 -9.84 -14.81
CA ALA A 338 -8.60 -8.98 -15.70
C ALA A 338 -9.98 -8.73 -15.08
N VAL A 339 -10.32 -7.45 -14.91
CA VAL A 339 -11.61 -7.02 -14.35
C VAL A 339 -12.42 -6.33 -15.46
N PRO A 340 -13.72 -6.64 -15.60
CA PRO A 340 -14.59 -5.92 -16.53
C PRO A 340 -14.56 -4.41 -16.24
N HIS A 341 -14.44 -3.61 -17.29
CA HIS A 341 -14.39 -2.15 -17.18
C HIS A 341 -15.14 -1.48 -18.32
N LYS A 342 -15.93 -0.43 -18.03
CA LYS A 342 -16.76 0.26 -19.00
C LYS A 342 -15.95 0.81 -20.19
N THR A 343 -14.78 1.38 -19.91
CA THR A 343 -13.91 2.02 -20.95
C THR A 343 -12.88 1.04 -21.54
N PHE A 344 -12.24 0.22 -20.71
CA PHE A 344 -11.09 -0.61 -21.11
C PHE A 344 -11.47 -2.07 -21.41
N LYS A 345 -12.75 -2.42 -21.41
CA LYS A 345 -13.30 -3.79 -21.54
C LYS A 345 -12.78 -4.73 -20.42
N ASN A 346 -11.51 -5.09 -20.46
CA ASN A 346 -10.83 -5.92 -19.48
C ASN A 346 -9.60 -5.17 -18.96
N LEU A 347 -9.74 -4.54 -17.79
CA LEU A 347 -8.64 -3.86 -17.15
C LEU A 347 -7.82 -4.86 -16.33
N LYS A 348 -6.53 -4.99 -16.67
CA LYS A 348 -5.60 -5.82 -15.87
C LYS A 348 -5.12 -5.05 -14.66
N ILE A 349 -5.30 -5.62 -13.48
CA ILE A 349 -4.90 -5.01 -12.19
C ILE A 349 -4.31 -6.07 -11.25
N GLN A 350 -3.57 -5.64 -10.23
CA GLN A 350 -3.03 -6.51 -9.20
C GLN A 350 -4.18 -7.20 -8.44
N ASN A 351 -4.03 -8.50 -8.19
CA ASN A 351 -5.02 -9.27 -7.44
C ASN A 351 -4.96 -8.96 -5.94
N VAL A 352 -5.89 -9.53 -5.18
CA VAL A 352 -5.97 -9.39 -3.72
C VAL A 352 -4.82 -10.13 -3.05
N VAL A 353 -4.22 -9.48 -2.07
CA VAL A 353 -3.22 -10.06 -1.16
C VAL A 353 -3.53 -9.68 0.29
N PRO A 354 -3.24 -10.59 1.28
CA PRO A 354 -2.81 -11.98 1.14
C PRO A 354 -3.93 -12.91 0.65
N ARG A 355 -3.58 -14.12 0.21
CA ARG A 355 -4.54 -15.16 -0.13
C ARG A 355 -4.94 -15.93 1.12
N LEU A 356 -6.22 -15.98 1.42
CA LEU A 356 -6.79 -16.79 2.48
C LEU A 356 -7.36 -18.08 1.88
N SER A 357 -7.12 -19.23 2.53
CA SER A 357 -7.50 -20.53 1.99
C SER A 357 -9.01 -20.79 2.05
N GLU A 358 -9.67 -20.33 3.10
CA GLU A 358 -11.09 -20.60 3.36
C GLU A 358 -12.01 -19.43 2.94
N THR A 359 -11.54 -18.20 3.12
CA THR A 359 -12.29 -16.97 2.83
C THR A 359 -11.48 -16.04 1.93
N PRO A 360 -11.20 -16.45 0.67
CA PRO A 360 -10.36 -15.67 -0.22
C PRO A 360 -10.98 -14.31 -0.52
N GLY A 361 -10.14 -13.28 -0.50
CA GLY A 361 -10.53 -11.97 -1.00
C GLY A 361 -10.75 -12.00 -2.53
N SER A 362 -11.55 -11.05 -3.02
CA SER A 362 -11.91 -11.00 -4.44
C SER A 362 -12.08 -9.57 -4.95
N ILE A 363 -11.87 -9.39 -6.26
CA ILE A 363 -12.19 -8.14 -6.94
C ILE A 363 -13.51 -8.35 -7.67
N ARG A 364 -14.57 -7.72 -7.16
CA ARG A 364 -15.94 -7.85 -7.66
C ARG A 364 -16.21 -6.90 -8.83
N TRP A 365 -15.69 -5.67 -8.75
CA TRP A 365 -15.78 -4.62 -9.79
C TRP A 365 -14.65 -3.60 -9.65
N ALA A 366 -14.37 -2.88 -10.71
CA ALA A 366 -13.47 -1.73 -10.72
C ALA A 366 -14.13 -0.50 -10.07
N GLY A 367 -13.39 0.62 -9.97
CA GLY A 367 -13.94 1.85 -9.38
C GLY A 367 -15.22 2.33 -10.10
N PRO A 368 -16.29 2.66 -9.36
CA PRO A 368 -17.59 3.06 -9.90
C PRO A 368 -17.59 4.50 -10.44
N GLU A 369 -18.65 4.86 -11.17
CA GLU A 369 -18.92 6.25 -11.53
C GLU A 369 -19.31 7.09 -10.30
N LEU A 370 -19.19 8.40 -10.40
CA LEU A 370 -19.52 9.32 -9.30
C LEU A 370 -21.01 9.23 -8.97
N GLY A 371 -21.33 8.95 -7.70
CA GLY A 371 -22.71 8.83 -7.23
C GLY A 371 -23.49 7.63 -7.78
N GLU A 372 -22.82 6.68 -8.43
CA GLU A 372 -23.46 5.50 -9.06
C GLU A 372 -24.40 4.75 -8.11
N HIS A 373 -24.20 4.86 -6.81
CA HIS A 373 -24.95 4.11 -5.81
C HIS A 373 -25.77 5.01 -4.85
N ASN A 374 -26.03 6.28 -5.22
CA ASN A 374 -26.82 7.20 -4.39
C ASN A 374 -28.18 6.60 -4.05
N GLU A 375 -28.97 6.25 -5.05
CA GLU A 375 -30.31 5.69 -4.86
C GLU A 375 -30.25 4.42 -4.00
N GLU A 376 -29.43 3.44 -4.37
CA GLU A 376 -29.30 2.18 -3.64
C GLU A 376 -28.97 2.38 -2.16
N VAL A 377 -27.98 3.22 -1.87
CA VAL A 377 -27.47 3.39 -0.50
C VAL A 377 -28.45 4.20 0.36
N PHE A 378 -28.94 5.33 -0.16
CA PHE A 378 -29.83 6.20 0.63
C PHE A 378 -31.19 5.58 0.84
N GLN A 379 -31.76 4.91 -0.16
CA GLN A 379 -33.03 4.18 0.02
C GLN A 379 -32.87 3.01 1.00
N ARG A 380 -31.86 2.16 0.81
CA ARG A 380 -31.67 0.96 1.63
C ARG A 380 -31.31 1.26 3.09
N LEU A 381 -30.43 2.24 3.33
CA LEU A 381 -29.93 2.52 4.68
C LEU A 381 -30.75 3.60 5.40
N LEU A 382 -31.27 4.58 4.68
CA LEU A 382 -31.96 5.71 5.30
C LEU A 382 -33.47 5.73 5.04
N GLY A 383 -33.97 4.81 4.20
CA GLY A 383 -35.41 4.73 3.85
C GLY A 383 -35.93 5.91 3.05
N MET A 384 -35.04 6.63 2.35
CA MET A 384 -35.39 7.80 1.53
C MET A 384 -36.17 7.38 0.30
N ASP A 385 -37.13 8.18 -0.08
CA ASP A 385 -37.84 8.03 -1.35
C ASP A 385 -37.21 8.89 -2.46
N ASP A 386 -37.70 8.70 -3.70
CA ASP A 386 -37.14 9.38 -4.88
C ASP A 386 -37.35 10.91 -4.80
N ALA A 387 -38.41 11.39 -4.16
CA ALA A 387 -38.69 12.80 -4.02
C ALA A 387 -37.71 13.47 -3.05
N GLU A 388 -37.41 12.82 -1.94
CA GLU A 388 -36.39 13.27 -0.97
C GLU A 388 -35.00 13.33 -1.61
N LEU A 389 -34.62 12.30 -2.40
CA LEU A 389 -33.34 12.27 -3.10
C LEU A 389 -33.24 13.36 -4.17
N LEU A 390 -34.35 13.63 -4.90
CA LEU A 390 -34.38 14.68 -5.91
C LEU A 390 -34.22 16.07 -5.25
N ASP A 391 -34.90 16.36 -4.14
CA ASP A 391 -34.74 17.61 -3.38
C ASP A 391 -33.27 17.81 -2.94
N LEU A 392 -32.66 16.78 -2.38
CA LEU A 392 -31.26 16.84 -1.94
C LEU A 392 -30.31 17.07 -3.12
N HIS A 393 -30.58 16.48 -4.27
CA HIS A 393 -29.80 16.67 -5.50
C HIS A 393 -29.93 18.10 -6.03
N GLU A 394 -31.14 18.64 -6.12
CA GLU A 394 -31.39 20.02 -6.54
C GLU A 394 -30.75 21.06 -5.64
N ARG A 395 -30.61 20.75 -4.34
CA ARG A 395 -29.91 21.58 -3.35
C ARG A 395 -28.39 21.36 -3.32
N GLY A 396 -27.86 20.45 -4.12
CA GLY A 396 -26.42 20.13 -4.19
C GLY A 396 -25.88 19.47 -2.91
N ILE A 397 -26.73 18.74 -2.19
CA ILE A 397 -26.34 17.97 -0.98
C ILE A 397 -25.84 16.58 -1.36
N VAL A 398 -26.48 15.96 -2.36
CA VAL A 398 -26.11 14.65 -2.91
C VAL A 398 -25.90 14.72 -4.41
#